data_e87aa9b5bde10779a360cac7369de59b
#
_entry.id   e87aa9b5bde10779a360cac7369de59b
#
_cell.length_a   1.000
_cell.length_b   1.000
_cell.length_c   1.000
_cell.angle_alpha   90.00
_cell.angle_beta   90.00
_cell.angle_gamma   90.00
#
_symmetry.space_group_name_H-M   'P 1'
#
loop_
_entity.id
_entity.type
_entity.pdbx_description
1 polymer ?
#
loop_
_entity_poly.entity_id
_entity_poly.type
_entity_poly.pdbx_seq_one_letter_code
_entity_poly.pdbx_strand_id
1 'polypeptide(L)'
;LAQRLRTCLKLILILGFCGVFLWAAFRKVDAHGIWTAVHDTRPLWLIAVALALILSNIPRAWRWRILIAPVSRDISIWRLFVALLIGYAGNNVFPRAGEVARVVAVRRDRNLPMGSLLATVLVERVLDMLTMLVLFGAVLFVSRSEIARVFPQMEGVGLAATVVTVLLLVLFGVLSACGERALTAAQRALTRISPSLAGRAVDILRAFFQGMGGIRTTAGYVEIVAFTVLLNLCYFLAVYLPFLSFGFAERYGLGPAEALVVMVISTVGVILPSLGGIGTYHYFCSQTLHHIYNVPLGEALAFATVVHGIAYFTFLIAGGPGLFGLFWERNRSGRSAPAVDR
;
A
#
# COMPACT_ATOMS: atom_id res chain seq x y z
N LEU A 1 26.40 14.23 13.46
CA LEU A 1 26.65 14.59 12.07
C LEU A 1 26.36 13.40 11.14
N ALA A 2 26.93 12.21 11.39
CA ALA A 2 26.79 11.01 10.55
C ALA A 2 25.33 10.56 10.34
N GLN A 3 24.47 10.67 11.35
CA GLN A 3 23.06 10.30 11.24
C GLN A 3 22.26 11.28 10.35
N ARG A 4 22.54 12.58 10.47
CA ARG A 4 21.95 13.61 9.60
C ARG A 4 22.38 13.42 8.14
N LEU A 5 23.66 13.14 7.91
CA LEU A 5 24.20 12.89 6.57
C LEU A 5 23.54 11.65 5.93
N ARG A 6 23.38 10.55 6.68
CA ARG A 6 22.67 9.34 6.20
C ARG A 6 21.21 9.62 5.85
N THR A 7 20.53 10.47 6.63
CA THR A 7 19.13 10.85 6.35
C THR A 7 19.05 11.71 5.09
N CYS A 8 19.92 12.71 4.94
CA CYS A 8 19.99 13.53 3.73
C CYS A 8 20.29 12.68 2.48
N LEU A 9 21.25 11.76 2.57
CA LEU A 9 21.58 10.86 1.46
C LEU A 9 20.40 9.98 1.05
N LYS A 10 19.67 9.40 2.01
CA LYS A 10 18.46 8.62 1.74
C LYS A 10 17.38 9.46 1.04
N LEU A 11 17.14 10.69 1.48
CA LEU A 11 16.18 11.58 0.85
C LEU A 11 16.59 11.94 -0.58
N ILE A 12 17.87 12.26 -0.82
CA ILE A 12 18.39 12.54 -2.16
C ILE A 12 18.22 11.33 -3.07
N LEU A 13 18.53 10.11 -2.60
CA LEU A 13 18.34 8.88 -3.37
C LEU A 13 16.86 8.63 -3.72
N ILE A 14 15.95 8.84 -2.77
CA ILE A 14 14.50 8.68 -3.00
C ILE A 14 13.99 9.75 -4.00
N LEU A 15 14.37 11.00 -3.83
CA LEU A 15 13.98 12.06 -4.74
C LEU A 15 14.58 11.85 -6.15
N GLY A 16 15.83 11.42 -6.23
CA GLY A 16 16.46 11.04 -7.50
C GLY A 16 15.74 9.89 -8.18
N PHE A 17 15.36 8.85 -7.43
CA PHE A 17 14.57 7.73 -7.92
C PHE A 17 13.20 8.17 -8.45
N CYS A 18 12.46 8.99 -7.70
CA CYS A 18 11.21 9.59 -8.16
C CYS A 18 11.40 10.42 -9.44
N GLY A 19 12.47 11.24 -9.48
CA GLY A 19 12.80 12.08 -10.64
C GLY A 19 13.10 11.26 -11.90
N VAL A 20 13.84 10.16 -11.78
CA VAL A 20 14.12 9.26 -12.91
C VAL A 20 12.84 8.65 -13.48
N PHE A 21 11.94 8.16 -12.63
CA PHE A 21 10.67 7.59 -13.09
C PHE A 21 9.71 8.66 -13.66
N LEU A 22 9.66 9.86 -13.09
CA LEU A 22 8.91 10.97 -13.66
C LEU A 22 9.48 11.32 -15.04
N TRP A 23 10.79 11.52 -15.15
CA TRP A 23 11.41 11.81 -16.42
C TRP A 23 11.14 10.71 -17.45
N ALA A 24 11.27 9.41 -17.07
CA ALA A 24 10.99 8.30 -17.95
C ALA A 24 9.52 8.26 -18.41
N ALA A 25 8.58 8.64 -17.54
CA ALA A 25 7.16 8.72 -17.88
C ALA A 25 6.85 9.89 -18.82
N PHE A 26 7.40 11.08 -18.58
CA PHE A 26 7.00 12.33 -19.24
C PHE A 26 7.85 12.70 -20.45
N ARG A 27 9.08 12.17 -20.63
CA ARG A 27 10.06 12.59 -21.66
C ARG A 27 9.59 12.53 -23.11
N LYS A 28 8.56 11.74 -23.42
CA LYS A 28 8.02 11.53 -24.78
C LYS A 28 6.62 12.08 -24.96
N VAL A 29 6.11 12.86 -24.01
CA VAL A 29 4.73 13.31 -23.99
C VAL A 29 4.66 14.82 -24.03
N ASP A 30 3.82 15.34 -24.92
CA ASP A 30 3.51 16.75 -24.98
C ASP A 30 2.53 17.17 -23.88
N ALA A 31 2.83 18.27 -23.20
CA ALA A 31 2.00 18.84 -22.15
C ALA A 31 0.59 19.22 -22.64
N HIS A 32 0.47 19.63 -23.91
CA HIS A 32 -0.82 19.96 -24.50
C HIS A 32 -1.73 18.73 -24.61
N GLY A 33 -1.18 17.57 -25.01
CA GLY A 33 -1.94 16.31 -25.07
C GLY A 33 -2.44 15.83 -23.70
N ILE A 34 -1.68 16.07 -22.63
CA ILE A 34 -2.13 15.79 -21.27
C ILE A 34 -3.26 16.74 -20.88
N TRP A 35 -3.11 18.02 -21.16
CA TRP A 35 -4.10 19.04 -20.80
C TRP A 35 -5.47 18.78 -21.47
N THR A 36 -5.49 18.50 -22.77
CA THR A 36 -6.73 18.17 -23.50
C THR A 36 -7.40 16.91 -22.96
N ALA A 37 -6.62 15.84 -22.71
CA ALA A 37 -7.15 14.61 -22.15
C ALA A 37 -7.75 14.79 -20.74
N VAL A 38 -7.19 15.69 -19.92
CA VAL A 38 -7.75 16.03 -18.60
C VAL A 38 -9.00 16.88 -18.71
N HIS A 39 -9.00 17.85 -19.65
CA HIS A 39 -10.16 18.75 -19.84
C HIS A 39 -11.41 18.03 -20.29
N ASP A 40 -11.26 16.96 -21.07
CA ASP A 40 -12.36 16.16 -21.61
C ASP A 40 -12.93 15.13 -20.62
N THR A 41 -12.38 15.06 -19.39
CA THR A 41 -12.85 14.11 -18.37
C THR A 41 -14.19 14.51 -17.76
N ARG A 42 -14.98 13.51 -17.38
CA ARG A 42 -16.26 13.69 -16.68
C ARG A 42 -16.03 13.80 -15.17
N PRO A 43 -16.13 15.00 -14.54
CA PRO A 43 -15.68 15.23 -13.16
C PRO A 43 -16.46 14.42 -12.11
N LEU A 44 -17.70 14.05 -12.40
CA LEU A 44 -18.53 13.24 -11.49
C LEU A 44 -17.85 11.90 -11.12
N TRP A 45 -17.24 11.25 -12.10
CA TRP A 45 -16.51 9.99 -11.84
C TRP A 45 -15.27 10.19 -11.00
N LEU A 46 -14.59 11.34 -11.12
CA LEU A 46 -13.41 11.67 -10.32
C LEU A 46 -13.77 11.91 -8.85
N ILE A 47 -14.94 12.51 -8.59
CA ILE A 47 -15.50 12.63 -7.22
C ILE A 47 -15.81 11.24 -6.65
N ALA A 48 -16.40 10.36 -7.45
CA ALA A 48 -16.68 8.99 -7.04
C ALA A 48 -15.39 8.21 -6.70
N VAL A 49 -14.27 8.47 -7.40
CA VAL A 49 -12.95 7.92 -7.06
C VAL A 49 -12.49 8.38 -5.67
N ALA A 50 -12.56 9.68 -5.40
CA ALA A 50 -12.16 10.23 -4.09
C ALA A 50 -13.00 9.61 -2.96
N LEU A 51 -14.32 9.45 -3.17
CA LEU A 51 -15.21 8.78 -2.23
C LEU A 51 -14.84 7.30 -2.06
N ALA A 52 -14.60 6.56 -3.13
CA ALA A 52 -14.18 5.15 -3.07
C ALA A 52 -12.89 4.98 -2.25
N LEU A 53 -11.90 5.88 -2.43
CA LEU A 53 -10.65 5.89 -1.70
C LEU A 53 -10.84 6.19 -0.19
N ILE A 54 -11.70 7.14 0.16
CA ILE A 54 -12.04 7.40 1.58
C ILE A 54 -12.77 6.20 2.17
N LEU A 55 -13.78 5.68 1.48
CA LEU A 55 -14.57 4.54 1.93
C LEU A 55 -13.76 3.26 2.06
N SER A 56 -12.69 3.08 1.26
CA SER A 56 -11.76 1.94 1.38
C SER A 56 -11.12 1.82 2.78
N ASN A 57 -11.06 2.93 3.53
CA ASN A 57 -10.52 2.92 4.89
C ASN A 57 -11.50 2.35 5.92
N ILE A 58 -12.78 2.19 5.61
CA ILE A 58 -13.76 1.55 6.49
C ILE A 58 -13.45 0.05 6.65
N PRO A 59 -13.43 -0.78 5.57
CA PRO A 59 -13.05 -2.19 5.69
C PRO A 59 -11.63 -2.35 6.23
N ARG A 60 -10.71 -1.44 5.92
CA ARG A 60 -9.36 -1.45 6.49
C ARG A 60 -9.37 -1.21 8.00
N ALA A 61 -10.18 -0.29 8.51
CA ALA A 61 -10.33 -0.03 9.94
C ALA A 61 -10.94 -1.24 10.68
N TRP A 62 -11.95 -1.89 10.09
CA TRP A 62 -12.53 -3.12 10.63
C TRP A 62 -11.53 -4.27 10.67
N ARG A 63 -10.79 -4.49 9.59
CA ARG A 63 -9.72 -5.49 9.55
C ARG A 63 -8.65 -5.20 10.62
N TRP A 64 -8.22 -3.94 10.76
CA TRP A 64 -7.25 -3.56 11.78
C TRP A 64 -7.81 -3.71 13.20
N ARG A 65 -9.11 -3.47 13.42
CA ARG A 65 -9.78 -3.72 14.72
C ARG A 65 -9.66 -5.18 15.15
N ILE A 66 -9.81 -6.12 14.21
CA ILE A 66 -9.64 -7.56 14.51
C ILE A 66 -8.19 -7.83 14.92
N LEU A 67 -7.23 -7.30 14.18
CA LEU A 67 -5.80 -7.51 14.45
C LEU A 67 -5.34 -6.88 15.78
N ILE A 68 -5.91 -5.74 16.16
CA ILE A 68 -5.54 -4.98 17.35
C ILE A 68 -6.26 -5.46 18.63
N ALA A 69 -7.29 -6.28 18.50
CA ALA A 69 -8.11 -6.76 19.61
C ALA A 69 -7.33 -7.42 20.77
N PRO A 70 -6.20 -8.14 20.55
CA PRO A 70 -5.36 -8.65 21.64
C PRO A 70 -4.65 -7.56 22.43
N VAL A 71 -4.40 -6.40 21.83
CA VAL A 71 -3.73 -5.25 22.47
C VAL A 71 -4.75 -4.39 23.22
N SER A 72 -5.89 -4.10 22.58
CA SER A 72 -7.01 -3.36 23.19
C SER A 72 -8.29 -3.57 22.37
N ARG A 73 -9.38 -3.90 23.08
CA ARG A 73 -10.71 -4.07 22.49
C ARG A 73 -11.53 -2.77 22.47
N ASP A 74 -11.12 -1.76 23.24
CA ASP A 74 -11.88 -0.54 23.47
C ASP A 74 -11.56 0.59 22.48
N ILE A 75 -10.83 0.27 21.39
CA ILE A 75 -10.49 1.24 20.37
C ILE A 75 -11.67 1.35 19.39
N SER A 76 -12.26 2.55 19.29
CA SER A 76 -13.38 2.78 18.38
C SER A 76 -12.93 2.66 16.91
N ILE A 77 -13.83 2.19 16.06
CA ILE A 77 -13.63 2.13 14.60
C ILE A 77 -13.29 3.51 14.04
N TRP A 78 -13.95 4.55 14.52
CA TRP A 78 -13.68 5.92 14.10
C TRP A 78 -12.24 6.34 14.37
N ARG A 79 -11.70 5.99 15.54
CA ARG A 79 -10.29 6.28 15.87
C ARG A 79 -9.32 5.56 14.94
N LEU A 80 -9.60 4.30 14.61
CA LEU A 80 -8.80 3.53 13.65
C LEU A 80 -8.91 4.11 12.24
N PHE A 81 -10.10 4.50 11.81
CA PHE A 81 -10.33 5.15 10.53
C PHE A 81 -9.53 6.45 10.38
N VAL A 82 -9.64 7.35 11.37
CA VAL A 82 -8.87 8.61 11.38
C VAL A 82 -7.37 8.34 11.41
N ALA A 83 -6.91 7.37 12.20
CA ALA A 83 -5.49 6.99 12.26
C ALA A 83 -4.98 6.48 10.91
N LEU A 84 -5.78 5.75 10.14
CA LEU A 84 -5.44 5.30 8.78
C LEU A 84 -5.29 6.48 7.82
N LEU A 85 -6.21 7.45 7.86
CA LEU A 85 -6.11 8.67 7.03
C LEU A 85 -4.84 9.46 7.36
N ILE A 86 -4.50 9.62 8.65
CA ILE A 86 -3.25 10.22 9.11
C ILE A 86 -2.05 9.44 8.56
N GLY A 87 -2.13 8.11 8.58
CA GLY A 87 -1.09 7.24 8.03
C GLY A 87 -0.87 7.46 6.53
N TYR A 88 -1.94 7.54 5.73
CA TYR A 88 -1.83 7.83 4.31
C TYR A 88 -1.24 9.22 4.03
N ALA A 89 -1.70 10.24 4.74
CA ALA A 89 -1.09 11.57 4.65
C ALA A 89 0.40 11.55 5.02
N GLY A 90 0.78 10.79 6.05
CA GLY A 90 2.17 10.60 6.45
C GLY A 90 3.03 9.94 5.36
N ASN A 91 2.50 8.93 4.66
CA ASN A 91 3.21 8.26 3.56
C ASN A 91 3.35 9.16 2.31
N ASN A 92 2.43 10.10 2.10
CA ASN A 92 2.54 11.08 1.02
C ASN A 92 3.66 12.12 1.29
N VAL A 93 3.92 12.43 2.57
CA VAL A 93 4.97 13.42 2.96
C VAL A 93 6.33 12.76 3.13
N PHE A 94 6.39 11.57 3.77
CA PHE A 94 7.63 10.83 3.99
C PHE A 94 7.42 9.33 3.73
N PRO A 95 8.31 8.68 2.98
CA PRO A 95 8.19 7.26 2.68
C PRO A 95 8.09 6.43 3.96
N ARG A 96 7.04 5.61 4.06
CA ARG A 96 6.78 4.70 5.18
C ARG A 96 6.61 5.35 6.56
N ALA A 97 6.51 6.68 6.65
CA ALA A 97 6.27 7.35 7.92
C ALA A 97 4.82 7.16 8.41
N GLY A 98 3.92 6.86 7.51
CA GLY A 98 2.50 6.66 7.83
C GLY A 98 2.22 5.48 8.74
N GLU A 99 2.99 4.40 8.66
CA GLU A 99 2.85 3.26 9.58
C GLU A 99 3.12 3.66 11.03
N VAL A 100 4.12 4.50 11.25
CA VAL A 100 4.43 5.05 12.57
C VAL A 100 3.40 6.11 12.97
N ALA A 101 3.02 7.00 12.05
CA ALA A 101 2.07 8.07 12.32
C ALA A 101 0.70 7.54 12.77
N ARG A 102 0.17 6.49 12.10
CA ARG A 102 -1.12 5.89 12.51
C ARG A 102 -1.04 5.19 13.87
N VAL A 103 0.07 4.55 14.21
CA VAL A 103 0.28 3.94 15.52
C VAL A 103 0.35 5.01 16.61
N VAL A 104 1.06 6.11 16.37
CA VAL A 104 1.11 7.25 17.29
C VAL A 104 -0.28 7.86 17.49
N ALA A 105 -1.07 8.01 16.41
CA ALA A 105 -2.44 8.52 16.47
C ALA A 105 -3.36 7.63 17.31
N VAL A 106 -3.21 6.30 17.21
CA VAL A 106 -4.00 5.35 18.05
C VAL A 106 -3.59 5.41 19.51
N ARG A 107 -2.28 5.54 19.80
CA ARG A 107 -1.75 5.61 21.16
C ARG A 107 -2.11 6.90 21.91
N ARG A 108 -2.46 7.95 21.19
CA ARG A 108 -2.78 9.24 21.80
C ARG A 108 -3.80 9.04 22.91
N ASP A 109 -3.47 9.57 24.08
CA ASP A 109 -4.28 9.48 25.33
C ASP A 109 -4.47 8.05 25.87
N ARG A 110 -3.64 7.09 25.41
CA ARG A 110 -3.71 5.69 25.86
C ARG A 110 -2.31 5.12 26.06
N ASN A 111 -2.11 4.40 27.16
CA ASN A 111 -0.84 3.76 27.46
C ASN A 111 -0.74 2.38 26.78
N LEU A 112 -0.73 2.36 25.42
CA LEU A 112 -0.64 1.15 24.63
C LEU A 112 0.81 0.85 24.22
N PRO A 113 1.26 -0.42 24.22
CA PRO A 113 2.62 -0.78 23.84
C PRO A 113 2.84 -0.57 22.33
N MET A 114 3.82 0.27 21.98
CA MET A 114 4.10 0.63 20.58
C MET A 114 4.52 -0.58 19.73
N GLY A 115 5.32 -1.47 20.32
CA GLY A 115 5.79 -2.69 19.64
C GLY A 115 4.63 -3.60 19.22
N SER A 116 3.65 -3.82 20.10
CA SER A 116 2.49 -4.65 19.79
C SER A 116 1.60 -4.02 18.72
N LEU A 117 1.44 -2.69 18.73
CA LEU A 117 0.69 -1.99 17.68
C LEU A 117 1.40 -2.08 16.32
N LEU A 118 2.73 -1.90 16.28
CA LEU A 118 3.52 -2.08 15.05
C LEU A 118 3.47 -3.52 14.56
N ALA A 119 3.40 -4.51 15.45
CA ALA A 119 3.21 -5.91 15.08
C ALA A 119 1.90 -6.14 14.33
N THR A 120 0.80 -5.52 14.75
CA THR A 120 -0.49 -5.61 14.01
C THR A 120 -0.41 -4.95 12.62
N VAL A 121 0.36 -3.86 12.51
CA VAL A 121 0.63 -3.21 11.22
C VAL A 121 1.45 -4.12 10.30
N LEU A 122 2.43 -4.84 10.84
CA LEU A 122 3.22 -5.81 10.09
C LEU A 122 2.33 -6.93 9.52
N VAL A 123 1.45 -7.50 10.35
CA VAL A 123 0.50 -8.53 9.89
C VAL A 123 -0.39 -7.99 8.77
N GLU A 124 -0.91 -6.77 8.92
CA GLU A 124 -1.70 -6.12 7.88
C GLU A 124 -0.92 -5.99 6.57
N ARG A 125 0.37 -5.60 6.61
CA ARG A 125 1.21 -5.53 5.40
C ARG A 125 1.43 -6.90 4.76
N VAL A 126 1.64 -7.93 5.56
CA VAL A 126 1.77 -9.32 5.04
C VAL A 126 0.48 -9.75 4.34
N LEU A 127 -0.69 -9.50 4.93
CA LEU A 127 -1.98 -9.80 4.31
C LEU A 127 -2.18 -9.02 3.00
N ASP A 128 -1.82 -7.73 2.97
CA ASP A 128 -1.89 -6.91 1.75
C ASP A 128 -0.96 -7.47 0.66
N MET A 129 0.27 -7.86 1.00
CA MET A 129 1.23 -8.45 0.05
C MET A 129 0.74 -9.79 -0.50
N LEU A 130 0.21 -10.67 0.36
CA LEU A 130 -0.36 -11.95 -0.06
C LEU A 130 -1.55 -11.74 -1.02
N THR A 131 -2.42 -10.79 -0.70
CA THR A 131 -3.55 -10.45 -1.58
C THR A 131 -3.07 -9.93 -2.94
N MET A 132 -2.06 -9.06 -2.96
CA MET A 132 -1.48 -8.56 -4.20
C MET A 132 -0.84 -9.67 -5.04
N LEU A 133 -0.18 -10.63 -4.40
CA LEU A 133 0.38 -11.80 -5.11
C LEU A 133 -0.73 -12.66 -5.73
N VAL A 134 -1.84 -12.87 -5.01
CA VAL A 134 -3.01 -13.60 -5.55
C VAL A 134 -3.60 -12.87 -6.76
N LEU A 135 -3.81 -11.55 -6.64
CA LEU A 135 -4.33 -10.73 -7.73
C LEU A 135 -3.37 -10.68 -8.92
N PHE A 136 -2.07 -10.60 -8.67
CA PHE A 136 -1.05 -10.64 -9.71
C PHE A 136 -1.06 -11.99 -10.44
N GLY A 137 -1.12 -13.10 -9.70
CA GLY A 137 -1.28 -14.44 -10.29
C GLY A 137 -2.55 -14.58 -11.12
N ALA A 138 -3.69 -14.05 -10.63
CA ALA A 138 -4.96 -14.05 -11.37
C ALA A 138 -4.86 -13.24 -12.66
N VAL A 139 -4.24 -12.06 -12.62
CA VAL A 139 -4.01 -11.20 -13.80
C VAL A 139 -3.13 -11.93 -14.83
N LEU A 140 -2.03 -12.55 -14.40
CA LEU A 140 -1.17 -13.32 -15.30
C LEU A 140 -1.89 -14.52 -15.94
N PHE A 141 -2.84 -15.12 -15.22
CA PHE A 141 -3.63 -16.22 -15.75
C PHE A 141 -4.71 -15.74 -16.74
N VAL A 142 -5.46 -14.70 -16.40
CA VAL A 142 -6.57 -14.16 -17.23
C VAL A 142 -6.03 -13.46 -18.48
N SER A 143 -4.97 -12.67 -18.36
CA SER A 143 -4.39 -11.86 -19.45
C SER A 143 -3.15 -12.52 -20.08
N ARG A 144 -3.03 -13.84 -19.96
CA ARG A 144 -1.86 -14.61 -20.46
C ARG A 144 -1.56 -14.33 -21.93
N SER A 145 -2.56 -14.33 -22.80
CA SER A 145 -2.41 -14.11 -24.24
C SER A 145 -1.96 -12.69 -24.59
N GLU A 146 -2.41 -11.69 -23.83
CA GLU A 146 -2.07 -10.29 -24.04
C GLU A 146 -0.66 -9.98 -23.54
N ILE A 147 -0.33 -10.47 -22.35
CA ILE A 147 0.99 -10.29 -21.73
C ILE A 147 2.05 -11.04 -22.54
N ALA A 148 1.80 -12.27 -22.99
CA ALA A 148 2.74 -13.05 -23.82
C ALA A 148 2.99 -12.41 -25.19
N ARG A 149 1.99 -11.69 -25.74
CA ARG A 149 2.15 -10.97 -27.00
C ARG A 149 3.12 -9.79 -26.88
N VAL A 150 3.05 -9.06 -25.76
CA VAL A 150 3.89 -7.88 -25.50
C VAL A 150 5.23 -8.26 -24.87
N PHE A 151 5.21 -9.29 -24.04
CA PHE A 151 6.37 -9.78 -23.29
C PHE A 151 6.48 -11.31 -23.37
N PRO A 152 6.96 -11.89 -24.50
CA PRO A 152 7.03 -13.35 -24.69
C PRO A 152 7.83 -14.08 -23.60
N GLN A 153 8.80 -13.40 -23.00
CA GLN A 153 9.66 -13.94 -21.95
C GLN A 153 8.98 -14.04 -20.58
N MET A 154 7.78 -13.45 -20.41
CA MET A 154 7.07 -13.41 -19.11
C MET A 154 6.21 -14.66 -18.83
N GLU A 155 6.09 -15.62 -19.76
CA GLU A 155 5.39 -16.89 -19.47
C GLU A 155 6.04 -17.64 -18.29
N GLY A 156 7.38 -17.73 -18.29
CA GLY A 156 8.13 -18.32 -17.18
C GLY A 156 8.01 -17.51 -15.88
N VAL A 157 7.98 -16.18 -15.98
CA VAL A 157 7.83 -15.29 -14.83
C VAL A 157 6.43 -15.45 -14.21
N GLY A 158 5.38 -15.60 -15.04
CA GLY A 158 4.01 -15.83 -14.56
C GLY A 158 3.88 -17.12 -13.77
N LEU A 159 4.43 -18.21 -14.29
CA LEU A 159 4.45 -19.51 -13.59
C LEU A 159 5.25 -19.41 -12.29
N ALA A 160 6.45 -18.82 -12.32
CA ALA A 160 7.28 -18.64 -11.14
C ALA A 160 6.57 -17.79 -10.07
N ALA A 161 5.92 -16.68 -10.47
CA ALA A 161 5.15 -15.83 -9.57
C ALA A 161 3.97 -16.59 -8.95
N THR A 162 3.26 -17.41 -9.73
CA THR A 162 2.17 -18.25 -9.23
C THR A 162 2.69 -19.29 -8.22
N VAL A 163 3.77 -19.98 -8.53
CA VAL A 163 4.40 -20.94 -7.61
C VAL A 163 4.85 -20.26 -6.32
N VAL A 164 5.54 -19.13 -6.42
CA VAL A 164 5.96 -18.33 -5.25
C VAL A 164 4.76 -17.89 -4.42
N THR A 165 3.67 -17.46 -5.06
CA THR A 165 2.43 -17.07 -4.36
C THR A 165 1.85 -18.24 -3.58
N VAL A 166 1.71 -19.41 -4.21
CA VAL A 166 1.21 -20.62 -3.56
C VAL A 166 2.11 -21.02 -2.39
N LEU A 167 3.42 -21.03 -2.58
CA LEU A 167 4.38 -21.34 -1.52
C LEU A 167 4.28 -20.36 -0.34
N LEU A 168 4.12 -19.06 -0.60
CA LEU A 168 3.95 -18.07 0.45
C LEU A 168 2.60 -18.19 1.17
N LEU A 169 1.52 -18.53 0.46
CA LEU A 169 0.22 -18.80 1.08
C LEU A 169 0.28 -20.06 1.95
N VAL A 170 0.90 -21.13 1.47
CA VAL A 170 1.10 -22.36 2.25
C VAL A 170 1.97 -22.07 3.48
N LEU A 171 3.09 -21.36 3.30
CA LEU A 171 3.95 -20.95 4.40
C LEU A 171 3.20 -20.11 5.44
N PHE A 172 2.39 -19.13 4.98
CA PHE A 172 1.56 -18.33 5.86
C PHE A 172 0.54 -19.21 6.62
N GLY A 173 -0.13 -20.12 5.94
CA GLY A 173 -1.07 -21.07 6.56
C GLY A 173 -0.39 -21.98 7.61
N VAL A 174 0.78 -22.53 7.28
CA VAL A 174 1.58 -23.36 8.20
C VAL A 174 2.04 -22.56 9.41
N LEU A 175 2.58 -21.36 9.20
CA LEU A 175 2.98 -20.46 10.28
C LEU A 175 1.79 -20.11 11.18
N SER A 176 0.64 -19.80 10.58
CA SER A 176 -0.60 -19.50 11.31
C SER A 176 -1.08 -20.68 12.16
N ALA A 177 -1.00 -21.90 11.63
CA ALA A 177 -1.42 -23.11 12.31
C ALA A 177 -0.43 -23.60 13.39
N CYS A 178 0.87 -23.50 13.12
CA CYS A 178 1.93 -24.04 14.00
C CYS A 178 2.37 -23.07 15.10
N GLY A 179 2.13 -21.76 15.00
CA GLY A 179 2.41 -20.77 16.05
C GLY A 179 3.81 -20.88 16.66
N GLU A 180 3.87 -21.12 17.99
CA GLU A 180 5.11 -21.24 18.75
C GLU A 180 6.04 -22.39 18.29
N ARG A 181 5.47 -23.48 17.74
CA ARG A 181 6.29 -24.58 17.19
C ARG A 181 7.07 -24.14 15.98
N ALA A 182 6.44 -23.33 15.09
CA ALA A 182 7.11 -22.77 13.93
C ALA A 182 8.22 -21.79 14.36
N LEU A 183 7.98 -20.99 15.39
CA LEU A 183 8.97 -20.07 15.96
C LEU A 183 10.20 -20.81 16.46
N THR A 184 10.00 -21.88 17.25
CA THR A 184 11.08 -22.71 17.80
C THR A 184 11.85 -23.42 16.68
N ALA A 185 11.19 -23.95 15.67
CA ALA A 185 11.84 -24.59 14.52
C ALA A 185 12.65 -23.58 13.69
N ALA A 186 12.11 -22.40 13.40
CA ALA A 186 12.80 -21.33 12.71
C ALA A 186 14.04 -20.86 13.49
N GLN A 187 13.93 -20.70 14.81
CA GLN A 187 15.03 -20.34 15.66
C GLN A 187 16.16 -21.37 15.59
N ARG A 188 15.86 -22.66 15.71
CA ARG A 188 16.87 -23.74 15.62
C ARG A 188 17.56 -23.79 14.27
N ALA A 189 16.79 -23.63 13.18
CA ALA A 189 17.33 -23.64 11.83
C ALA A 189 18.25 -22.44 11.56
N LEU A 190 17.81 -21.25 11.91
CA LEU A 190 18.52 -20.01 11.64
C LEU A 190 19.76 -19.81 12.54
N THR A 191 19.74 -20.27 13.79
CA THR A 191 20.93 -20.22 14.69
C THR A 191 22.11 -21.03 14.15
N ARG A 192 21.84 -22.08 13.34
CA ARG A 192 22.89 -22.85 12.67
C ARG A 192 23.59 -22.07 11.56
N ILE A 193 22.92 -21.09 10.96
CA ILE A 193 23.45 -20.27 9.85
C ILE A 193 24.09 -19.00 10.42
N SER A 194 23.41 -18.26 11.27
CA SER A 194 23.89 -17.04 11.90
C SER A 194 23.07 -16.69 13.15
N PRO A 195 23.69 -16.64 14.36
CA PRO A 195 23.00 -16.28 15.59
C PRO A 195 22.37 -14.87 15.56
N SER A 196 23.03 -13.91 14.90
CA SER A 196 22.55 -12.53 14.82
C SER A 196 21.35 -12.38 13.87
N LEU A 197 21.32 -13.14 12.77
CA LEU A 197 20.16 -13.21 11.86
C LEU A 197 19.00 -13.97 12.51
N ALA A 198 19.31 -15.05 13.25
CA ALA A 198 18.30 -15.81 13.98
C ALA A 198 17.55 -14.95 14.99
N GLY A 199 18.24 -14.14 15.79
CA GLY A 199 17.60 -13.25 16.75
C GLY A 199 16.61 -12.29 16.08
N ARG A 200 17.04 -11.57 15.03
CA ARG A 200 16.17 -10.64 14.29
C ARG A 200 14.97 -11.32 13.66
N ALA A 201 15.17 -12.47 13.02
CA ALA A 201 14.09 -13.23 12.38
C ALA A 201 13.08 -13.74 13.42
N VAL A 202 13.55 -14.23 14.56
CA VAL A 202 12.69 -14.69 15.65
C VAL A 202 11.89 -13.52 16.25
N ASP A 203 12.49 -12.34 16.42
CA ASP A 203 11.78 -11.16 16.92
C ASP A 203 10.68 -10.71 15.94
N ILE A 204 10.96 -10.73 14.64
CA ILE A 204 9.96 -10.42 13.59
C ILE A 204 8.82 -11.46 13.60
N LEU A 205 9.14 -12.75 13.65
CA LEU A 205 8.15 -13.83 13.72
C LEU A 205 7.32 -13.75 15.00
N ARG A 206 7.95 -13.48 16.14
CA ARG A 206 7.23 -13.30 17.41
C ARG A 206 6.27 -12.12 17.34
N ALA A 207 6.72 -10.98 16.82
CA ALA A 207 5.87 -9.82 16.60
C ALA A 207 4.69 -10.15 15.65
N PHE A 208 4.96 -10.91 14.58
CA PHE A 208 3.94 -11.37 13.66
C PHE A 208 2.89 -12.26 14.37
N PHE A 209 3.30 -13.27 15.14
CA PHE A 209 2.37 -14.12 15.89
C PHE A 209 1.59 -13.36 16.95
N GLN A 210 2.21 -12.38 17.62
CA GLN A 210 1.50 -11.49 18.55
C GLN A 210 0.42 -10.68 17.82
N GLY A 211 0.74 -10.14 16.64
CA GLY A 211 -0.23 -9.42 15.79
C GLY A 211 -1.35 -10.31 15.27
N MET A 212 -1.06 -11.58 14.98
CA MET A 212 -2.07 -12.57 14.58
C MET A 212 -2.96 -13.07 15.73
N GLY A 213 -2.60 -12.78 16.97
CA GLY A 213 -3.36 -13.22 18.15
C GLY A 213 -4.84 -12.78 18.15
N GLY A 214 -5.22 -11.79 17.32
CA GLY A 214 -6.60 -11.39 17.08
C GLY A 214 -7.41 -12.34 16.19
N ILE A 215 -6.72 -13.19 15.41
CA ILE A 215 -7.36 -14.11 14.46
C ILE A 215 -7.34 -15.53 15.08
N ARG A 216 -8.24 -15.80 16.00
CA ARG A 216 -8.28 -17.10 16.72
C ARG A 216 -9.47 -17.97 16.34
N THR A 217 -10.44 -17.43 15.62
CA THR A 217 -11.68 -18.11 15.28
C THR A 217 -11.88 -18.17 13.77
N THR A 218 -12.59 -19.19 13.31
CA THR A 218 -12.99 -19.29 11.89
C THR A 218 -13.74 -18.02 11.44
N ALA A 219 -14.61 -17.47 12.29
CA ALA A 219 -15.30 -16.21 12.02
C ALA A 219 -14.33 -15.06 11.79
N GLY A 220 -13.26 -14.90 12.60
CA GLY A 220 -12.25 -13.87 12.41
C GLY A 220 -11.49 -13.99 11.08
N TYR A 221 -11.21 -15.20 10.61
CA TYR A 221 -10.61 -15.40 9.27
C TYR A 221 -11.59 -14.99 8.17
N VAL A 222 -12.87 -15.40 8.26
CA VAL A 222 -13.90 -15.03 7.29
C VAL A 222 -14.07 -13.50 7.24
N GLU A 223 -14.13 -12.83 8.38
CA GLU A 223 -14.22 -11.37 8.45
C GLU A 223 -13.01 -10.69 7.80
N ILE A 224 -11.78 -11.14 8.06
CA ILE A 224 -10.57 -10.60 7.44
C ILE A 224 -10.61 -10.77 5.92
N VAL A 225 -11.00 -11.93 5.43
CA VAL A 225 -11.14 -12.18 3.99
C VAL A 225 -12.20 -11.25 3.39
N ALA A 226 -13.39 -11.17 4.01
CA ALA A 226 -14.48 -10.31 3.54
C ALA A 226 -14.06 -8.83 3.48
N PHE A 227 -13.43 -8.30 4.54
CA PHE A 227 -12.93 -6.93 4.53
C PHE A 227 -11.77 -6.71 3.56
N THR A 228 -10.95 -7.74 3.31
CA THR A 228 -9.88 -7.68 2.30
C THR A 228 -10.47 -7.61 0.89
N VAL A 229 -11.49 -8.42 0.59
CA VAL A 229 -12.21 -8.36 -0.69
C VAL A 229 -12.87 -6.99 -0.89
N LEU A 230 -13.59 -6.49 0.13
CA LEU A 230 -14.26 -5.19 0.06
C LEU A 230 -13.26 -4.03 -0.14
N LEU A 231 -12.11 -4.09 0.55
CA LEU A 231 -11.02 -3.14 0.38
C LEU A 231 -10.49 -3.12 -1.05
N ASN A 232 -10.21 -4.31 -1.61
CA ASN A 232 -9.70 -4.42 -2.99
C ASN A 232 -10.75 -4.04 -4.03
N LEU A 233 -12.03 -4.27 -3.74
CA LEU A 233 -13.13 -3.75 -4.58
C LEU A 233 -13.12 -2.21 -4.63
N CYS A 234 -12.90 -1.54 -3.51
CA CYS A 234 -12.76 -0.07 -3.49
C CYS A 234 -11.55 0.39 -4.32
N TYR A 235 -10.41 -0.31 -4.24
CA TYR A 235 -9.23 0.00 -5.05
C TYR A 235 -9.46 -0.26 -6.52
N PHE A 236 -10.15 -1.35 -6.85
CA PHE A 236 -10.57 -1.66 -8.21
C PHE A 236 -11.45 -0.53 -8.78
N LEU A 237 -12.46 -0.10 -8.02
CA LEU A 237 -13.32 1.03 -8.43
C LEU A 237 -12.53 2.32 -8.60
N ALA A 238 -11.50 2.57 -7.79
CA ALA A 238 -10.65 3.74 -7.93
C ALA A 238 -9.83 3.75 -9.24
N VAL A 239 -9.70 2.61 -9.93
CA VAL A 239 -9.07 2.51 -11.26
C VAL A 239 -10.12 2.39 -12.36
N TYR A 240 -11.21 1.66 -12.13
CA TYR A 240 -12.23 1.43 -13.14
C TYR A 240 -13.11 2.67 -13.41
N LEU A 241 -13.52 3.41 -12.38
CA LEU A 241 -14.32 4.63 -12.56
C LEU A 241 -13.64 5.69 -13.44
N PRO A 242 -12.31 5.92 -13.33
CA PRO A 242 -11.59 6.76 -14.28
C PRO A 242 -11.64 6.27 -15.72
N PHE A 243 -11.73 4.96 -16.01
CA PHE A 243 -11.93 4.50 -17.39
C PHE A 243 -13.22 5.08 -18.00
N LEU A 244 -14.29 5.14 -17.20
CA LEU A 244 -15.55 5.75 -17.60
C LEU A 244 -15.43 7.28 -17.75
N SER A 245 -14.61 7.91 -16.87
CA SER A 245 -14.35 9.36 -16.94
C SER A 245 -13.60 9.77 -18.19
N PHE A 246 -12.63 8.98 -18.60
CA PHE A 246 -11.80 9.22 -19.79
C PHE A 246 -12.42 8.68 -21.08
N GLY A 247 -13.57 8.00 -21.02
CA GLY A 247 -14.21 7.36 -22.17
C GLY A 247 -13.38 6.20 -22.75
N PHE A 248 -12.55 5.53 -21.90
CA PHE A 248 -11.68 4.44 -22.37
C PHE A 248 -12.47 3.17 -22.71
N ALA A 249 -13.64 2.98 -22.09
CA ALA A 249 -14.53 1.88 -22.43
C ALA A 249 -15.06 2.00 -23.87
N GLU A 250 -15.47 3.18 -24.25
CA GLU A 250 -16.03 3.44 -25.59
C GLU A 250 -14.96 3.52 -26.68
N ARG A 251 -13.78 4.12 -26.37
CA ARG A 251 -12.73 4.38 -27.36
C ARG A 251 -11.76 3.23 -27.56
N TYR A 252 -11.49 2.49 -26.50
CA TYR A 252 -10.45 1.43 -26.51
C TYR A 252 -11.00 0.06 -26.09
N GLY A 253 -12.31 -0.05 -25.78
CA GLY A 253 -12.94 -1.28 -25.33
C GLY A 253 -12.47 -1.75 -23.95
N LEU A 254 -11.93 -0.83 -23.09
CA LEU A 254 -11.39 -1.19 -21.80
C LEU A 254 -12.50 -1.37 -20.76
N GLY A 255 -12.62 -2.58 -20.25
CA GLY A 255 -13.63 -2.96 -19.27
C GLY A 255 -13.03 -3.27 -17.88
N PRO A 256 -13.80 -4.01 -17.07
CA PRO A 256 -13.38 -4.40 -15.71
C PRO A 256 -12.13 -5.27 -15.66
N ALA A 257 -11.91 -6.15 -16.63
CA ALA A 257 -10.73 -7.03 -16.67
C ALA A 257 -9.46 -6.21 -16.88
N GLU A 258 -9.46 -5.27 -17.81
CA GLU A 258 -8.34 -4.38 -18.11
C GLU A 258 -8.05 -3.43 -16.93
N ALA A 259 -9.10 -2.95 -16.24
CA ALA A 259 -8.94 -2.15 -15.03
C ALA A 259 -8.24 -2.93 -13.91
N LEU A 260 -8.53 -4.24 -13.76
CA LEU A 260 -7.86 -5.10 -12.81
C LEU A 260 -6.36 -5.24 -13.14
N VAL A 261 -6.02 -5.44 -14.41
CA VAL A 261 -4.62 -5.51 -14.87
C VAL A 261 -3.89 -4.20 -14.56
N VAL A 262 -4.49 -3.06 -14.93
CA VAL A 262 -3.90 -1.73 -14.65
C VAL A 262 -3.75 -1.49 -13.17
N MET A 263 -4.74 -1.85 -12.34
CA MET A 263 -4.67 -1.74 -10.88
C MET A 263 -3.47 -2.53 -10.33
N VAL A 264 -3.34 -3.79 -10.71
CA VAL A 264 -2.31 -4.70 -10.17
C VAL A 264 -0.92 -4.23 -10.58
N ILE A 265 -0.69 -3.95 -11.86
CA ILE A 265 0.62 -3.52 -12.35
C ILE A 265 0.99 -2.14 -11.80
N SER A 266 0.06 -1.20 -11.73
CA SER A 266 0.30 0.14 -11.18
C SER A 266 0.64 0.08 -9.68
N THR A 267 0.04 -0.88 -8.93
CA THR A 267 0.34 -1.08 -7.50
C THR A 267 1.79 -1.50 -7.28
N VAL A 268 2.42 -2.23 -8.22
CA VAL A 268 3.87 -2.50 -8.16
C VAL A 268 4.65 -1.19 -8.08
N GLY A 269 4.24 -0.18 -8.86
CA GLY A 269 4.84 1.15 -8.80
C GLY A 269 4.71 1.84 -7.45
N VAL A 270 3.59 1.63 -6.75
CA VAL A 270 3.37 2.19 -5.39
C VAL A 270 4.21 1.49 -4.32
N ILE A 271 4.49 0.18 -4.49
CA ILE A 271 5.31 -0.60 -3.54
C ILE A 271 6.78 -0.18 -3.59
N LEU A 272 7.26 0.29 -4.74
CA LEU A 272 8.63 0.76 -4.91
C LEU A 272 8.95 1.95 -3.98
N PRO A 273 10.22 2.12 -3.58
CA PRO A 273 10.62 3.13 -2.61
C PRO A 273 10.59 4.55 -3.20
N SER A 274 9.37 5.07 -3.40
CA SER A 274 9.11 6.42 -3.89
C SER A 274 8.24 7.20 -2.90
N LEU A 275 8.16 8.52 -3.05
CA LEU A 275 7.27 9.38 -2.25
C LEU A 275 5.82 9.15 -2.70
N GLY A 276 5.06 8.38 -1.92
CA GLY A 276 3.66 8.12 -2.22
C GLY A 276 3.37 7.52 -3.59
N GLY A 277 4.35 6.91 -4.28
CA GLY A 277 4.20 6.40 -5.64
C GLY A 277 4.53 7.42 -6.77
N ILE A 278 4.98 8.62 -6.43
CA ILE A 278 5.30 9.67 -7.43
C ILE A 278 6.36 9.14 -8.41
N GLY A 279 6.06 9.26 -9.69
CA GLY A 279 6.90 8.78 -10.80
C GLY A 279 6.69 7.31 -11.10
N THR A 280 6.87 6.43 -10.13
CA THR A 280 6.74 4.98 -10.31
C THR A 280 5.31 4.56 -10.70
N TYR A 281 4.28 5.06 -10.01
CA TYR A 281 2.89 4.83 -10.40
C TYR A 281 2.61 5.33 -11.82
N HIS A 282 3.03 6.56 -12.14
CA HIS A 282 2.83 7.17 -13.46
C HIS A 282 3.45 6.30 -14.56
N TYR A 283 4.68 5.84 -14.35
CA TYR A 283 5.38 4.98 -15.30
C TYR A 283 4.65 3.65 -15.50
N PHE A 284 4.42 2.88 -14.43
CA PHE A 284 3.81 1.55 -14.56
C PHE A 284 2.38 1.62 -15.11
N CYS A 285 1.57 2.59 -14.67
CA CYS A 285 0.21 2.79 -15.16
C CYS A 285 0.19 3.17 -16.66
N SER A 286 0.94 4.19 -17.05
CA SER A 286 0.95 4.66 -18.43
C SER A 286 1.56 3.63 -19.40
N GLN A 287 2.62 2.93 -19.01
CA GLN A 287 3.22 1.89 -19.86
C GLN A 287 2.28 0.68 -20.02
N THR A 288 1.52 0.31 -18.99
CA THR A 288 0.50 -0.75 -19.09
C THR A 288 -0.59 -0.37 -20.08
N LEU A 289 -1.16 0.83 -19.95
CA LEU A 289 -2.20 1.31 -20.86
C LEU A 289 -1.69 1.44 -22.29
N HIS A 290 -0.46 1.93 -22.47
CA HIS A 290 0.12 2.16 -23.77
C HIS A 290 0.52 0.86 -24.48
N HIS A 291 1.30 0.01 -23.84
CA HIS A 291 1.87 -1.18 -24.47
C HIS A 291 0.92 -2.37 -24.54
N ILE A 292 0.05 -2.54 -23.54
CA ILE A 292 -0.87 -3.68 -23.51
C ILE A 292 -2.17 -3.34 -24.24
N TYR A 293 -2.68 -2.12 -24.04
CA TYR A 293 -4.01 -1.73 -24.53
C TYR A 293 -3.99 -0.69 -25.64
N ASN A 294 -2.83 -0.33 -26.18
CA ASN A 294 -2.64 0.60 -27.28
C ASN A 294 -3.26 2.00 -27.05
N VAL A 295 -3.42 2.41 -25.79
CA VAL A 295 -3.85 3.78 -25.47
C VAL A 295 -2.69 4.74 -25.83
N PRO A 296 -2.94 5.87 -26.50
CA PRO A 296 -1.91 6.87 -26.77
C PRO A 296 -1.19 7.28 -25.50
N LEU A 297 0.14 7.38 -25.55
CA LEU A 297 0.96 7.58 -24.34
C LEU A 297 0.58 8.86 -23.59
N GLY A 298 0.18 9.93 -24.29
CA GLY A 298 -0.30 11.18 -23.70
C GLY A 298 -1.55 10.98 -22.84
N GLU A 299 -2.55 10.25 -23.36
CA GLU A 299 -3.79 9.94 -22.63
C GLU A 299 -3.54 8.97 -21.47
N ALA A 300 -2.71 7.95 -21.69
CA ALA A 300 -2.33 7.01 -20.65
C ALA A 300 -1.63 7.70 -19.47
N LEU A 301 -0.78 8.69 -19.76
CA LEU A 301 -0.09 9.47 -18.74
C LEU A 301 -1.01 10.49 -18.06
N ALA A 302 -1.93 11.11 -18.83
CA ALA A 302 -2.98 11.98 -18.28
C ALA A 302 -3.85 11.20 -17.28
N PHE A 303 -4.31 10.00 -17.68
CA PHE A 303 -5.04 9.09 -16.79
C PHE A 303 -4.25 8.80 -15.50
N ALA A 304 -3.00 8.34 -15.62
CA ALA A 304 -2.15 8.02 -14.46
C ALA A 304 -1.97 9.24 -13.53
N THR A 305 -1.79 10.43 -14.12
CA THR A 305 -1.59 11.68 -13.37
C THR A 305 -2.86 12.09 -12.61
N VAL A 306 -4.01 12.03 -13.26
CA VAL A 306 -5.30 12.37 -12.63
C VAL A 306 -5.64 11.40 -11.52
N VAL A 307 -5.59 10.10 -11.77
CA VAL A 307 -5.92 9.06 -10.77
C VAL A 307 -5.00 9.15 -9.56
N HIS A 308 -3.69 9.26 -9.80
CA HIS A 308 -2.71 9.40 -8.72
C HIS A 308 -2.87 10.72 -7.97
N GLY A 309 -3.08 11.82 -8.68
CA GLY A 309 -3.32 13.14 -8.09
C GLY A 309 -4.55 13.14 -7.18
N ILE A 310 -5.68 12.56 -7.63
CA ILE A 310 -6.88 12.43 -6.80
C ILE A 310 -6.56 11.63 -5.53
N ALA A 311 -5.89 10.49 -5.64
CA ALA A 311 -5.54 9.68 -4.47
C ALA A 311 -4.62 10.45 -3.51
N TYR A 312 -3.60 11.11 -4.04
CA TYR A 312 -2.64 11.89 -3.27
C TYR A 312 -3.31 13.03 -2.49
N PHE A 313 -4.10 13.87 -3.18
CA PHE A 313 -4.76 15.02 -2.57
C PHE A 313 -5.91 14.60 -1.65
N THR A 314 -6.67 13.56 -1.98
CA THR A 314 -7.74 13.03 -1.12
C THR A 314 -7.19 12.65 0.25
N PHE A 315 -6.10 11.88 0.30
CA PHE A 315 -5.51 11.48 1.57
C PHE A 315 -4.78 12.62 2.29
N LEU A 316 -4.16 13.54 1.55
CA LEU A 316 -3.51 14.71 2.15
C LEU A 316 -4.54 15.65 2.80
N ILE A 317 -5.67 15.89 2.14
CA ILE A 317 -6.77 16.73 2.69
C ILE A 317 -7.43 16.04 3.87
N ALA A 318 -7.77 14.74 3.74
CA ALA A 318 -8.49 14.02 4.78
C ALA A 318 -7.63 13.70 6.02
N GLY A 319 -6.35 13.40 5.85
CA GLY A 319 -5.45 13.00 6.95
C GLY A 319 -4.48 14.08 7.41
N GLY A 320 -4.22 15.09 6.56
CA GLY A 320 -3.23 16.15 6.81
C GLY A 320 -3.48 16.94 8.10
N PRO A 321 -4.69 17.41 8.39
CA PRO A 321 -4.99 18.13 9.64
C PRO A 321 -4.65 17.30 10.89
N GLY A 322 -4.99 16.00 10.87
CA GLY A 322 -4.66 15.09 11.97
C GLY A 322 -3.14 14.86 12.10
N LEU A 323 -2.43 14.72 10.97
CA LEU A 323 -0.98 14.59 10.95
C LEU A 323 -0.31 15.86 11.52
N PHE A 324 -0.75 17.03 11.11
CA PHE A 324 -0.26 18.31 11.64
C PHE A 324 -0.50 18.44 13.16
N GLY A 325 -1.69 18.03 13.65
CA GLY A 325 -2.01 18.00 15.07
C GLY A 325 -1.01 17.16 15.88
N LEU A 326 -0.62 15.98 15.40
CA LEU A 326 0.37 15.13 16.06
C LEU A 326 1.75 15.79 16.16
N PHE A 327 2.19 16.51 15.12
CA PHE A 327 3.46 17.26 15.15
C PHE A 327 3.40 18.47 16.09
N TRP A 328 2.30 19.19 16.09
CA TRP A 328 2.13 20.39 16.93
C TRP A 328 2.20 20.07 18.42
N GLU A 329 1.51 19.03 18.87
CA GLU A 329 1.53 18.60 20.27
C GLU A 329 2.89 18.11 20.73
N ARG A 330 3.59 17.36 19.89
CA ARG A 330 4.95 16.91 20.20
C ARG A 330 5.90 18.08 20.43
N ASN A 331 5.75 19.16 19.69
CA ASN A 331 6.58 20.37 19.87
C ASN A 331 6.22 21.14 21.14
N ARG A 332 4.95 21.08 21.59
CA ARG A 332 4.53 21.69 22.84
C ARG A 332 5.03 20.92 24.07
N SER A 333 4.89 19.60 24.07
CA SER A 333 5.37 18.74 25.17
C SER A 333 6.89 18.75 25.31
N GLY A 334 7.64 18.92 24.23
CA GLY A 334 9.10 19.08 24.27
C GLY A 334 9.58 20.43 24.82
N ARG A 335 8.71 21.46 24.82
CA ARG A 335 9.03 22.80 25.39
C ARG A 335 8.65 22.93 26.86
N SER A 336 7.79 22.05 27.37
CA SER A 336 7.30 22.07 28.76
C SER A 336 8.07 21.11 29.68
N ALA A 337 9.13 20.47 29.23
CA ALA A 337 10.04 19.75 30.12
C ALA A 337 10.82 20.80 30.96
N PRO A 338 10.72 20.81 32.32
CA PRO A 338 11.47 21.72 33.15
C PRO A 338 12.96 21.47 32.91
N ALA A 339 13.73 22.56 32.77
CA ALA A 339 15.18 22.50 32.81
C ALA A 339 15.56 21.83 34.14
N VAL A 340 16.08 20.63 34.09
CA VAL A 340 16.71 19.99 35.26
C VAL A 340 17.98 20.80 35.47
N ASP A 341 17.96 21.63 36.49
CA ASP A 341 19.13 22.37 36.97
C ASP A 341 20.28 21.36 37.19
N ARG A 342 21.38 21.65 36.52
CA ARG A 342 22.66 20.95 36.68
C ARG A 342 23.44 21.56 37.85
#